data_43b21a689ee45b31d1885261ba76dc0f
#
_entry.id   43b21a689ee45b31d1885261ba76dc0f
#
_cell.length_a   1.000
_cell.length_b   1.000
_cell.length_c   1.000
_cell.angle_alpha   90.00
_cell.angle_beta   90.00
_cell.angle_gamma   90.00
#
_symmetry.space_group_name_H-M   'P 1'
#
loop_
_entity.id
_entity.type
_entity.pdbx_description
1 polymer ?
#
loop_
_entity_poly.entity_id
_entity_poly.type
_entity_poly.pdbx_seq_one_letter_code
_entity_poly.pdbx_strand_id
1 'polypeptide(L)'
;MESKIESKIGTKTGTTTFTVELGKVKEFARALGDPHPSYETGECLPPTFGTVIDFWSGDSSLSALLNLNMAKVLHGGQEYEYVGKIRPGDVITTEGEVENAYTKAGMNFFVVRKTYRNQNGETVLLSRSTIIERHGEEESD
;
A
#
# COMPACT_ATOMS: atom_id res chain seq x y z
N MET A 1 -13.35 -13.13 -24.99
CA MET A 1 -14.13 -12.92 -23.77
C MET A 1 -13.27 -12.28 -22.70
N GLU A 2 -13.79 -11.26 -22.09
CA GLU A 2 -13.07 -10.57 -21.06
C GLU A 2 -12.98 -11.38 -19.77
N SER A 3 -11.82 -11.34 -19.14
CA SER A 3 -11.60 -12.01 -17.88
C SER A 3 -12.37 -11.33 -16.76
N LYS A 4 -12.87 -12.10 -15.79
CA LYS A 4 -13.50 -11.53 -14.61
C LYS A 4 -12.53 -10.62 -13.86
N ILE A 5 -11.24 -10.92 -13.94
CA ILE A 5 -10.22 -10.15 -13.26
C ILE A 5 -10.19 -8.71 -13.78
N GLU A 6 -10.36 -8.56 -15.08
CA GLU A 6 -10.31 -7.22 -15.67
C GLU A 6 -11.43 -6.32 -15.20
N SER A 7 -12.52 -6.90 -14.73
CA SER A 7 -13.64 -6.12 -14.20
C SER A 7 -13.29 -5.43 -12.89
N LYS A 8 -12.17 -5.82 -12.26
CA LYS A 8 -11.73 -5.19 -11.02
C LYS A 8 -11.00 -3.87 -11.26
N ILE A 9 -10.59 -3.60 -12.51
CA ILE A 9 -9.90 -2.35 -12.82
C ILE A 9 -10.84 -1.18 -12.51
N GLY A 10 -10.32 -0.19 -11.80
CA GLY A 10 -11.11 0.96 -11.39
C GLY A 10 -11.76 0.83 -10.02
N THR A 11 -11.64 -0.34 -9.38
CA THR A 11 -12.18 -0.53 -8.04
C THR A 11 -11.46 0.41 -7.07
N LYS A 12 -12.23 1.15 -6.28
CA LYS A 12 -11.67 2.07 -5.29
C LYS A 12 -11.45 1.34 -3.98
N THR A 13 -10.34 1.66 -3.31
CA THR A 13 -10.01 1.02 -2.04
C THR A 13 -10.66 1.69 -0.83
N GLY A 14 -11.38 2.79 -1.04
CA GLY A 14 -11.91 3.55 0.08
C GLY A 14 -10.84 4.51 0.60
N THR A 15 -11.23 5.30 1.60
CA THR A 15 -10.38 6.34 2.15
C THR A 15 -10.05 6.00 3.61
N THR A 16 -8.76 6.09 3.95
CA THR A 16 -8.30 5.84 5.31
C THR A 16 -7.46 7.00 5.78
N THR A 17 -7.32 7.15 7.11
CA THR A 17 -6.48 8.19 7.68
C THR A 17 -5.51 7.60 8.68
N PHE A 18 -4.34 8.24 8.79
CA PHE A 18 -3.28 7.81 9.69
C PHE A 18 -2.53 9.04 10.19
N THR A 19 -2.39 9.16 11.50
CA THR A 19 -1.61 10.24 12.08
C THR A 19 -0.17 9.78 12.26
N VAL A 20 0.76 10.56 11.73
CA VAL A 20 2.19 10.24 11.81
C VAL A 20 2.69 10.67 13.18
N GLU A 21 3.11 9.71 14.01
CA GLU A 21 3.62 9.99 15.35
C GLU A 21 5.12 9.73 15.39
N LEU A 22 5.85 10.61 16.03
CA LEU A 22 7.30 10.49 16.12
C LEU A 22 7.70 9.15 16.74
N GLY A 23 6.98 8.71 17.75
CA GLY A 23 7.26 7.41 18.37
C GLY A 23 7.21 6.27 17.38
N LYS A 24 6.25 6.32 16.46
CA LYS A 24 6.11 5.28 15.44
C LYS A 24 7.27 5.35 14.45
N VAL A 25 7.71 6.55 14.09
CA VAL A 25 8.86 6.72 13.20
C VAL A 25 10.10 6.10 13.82
N LYS A 26 10.34 6.41 15.11
CA LYS A 26 11.49 5.88 15.83
C LYS A 26 11.43 4.36 15.94
N GLU A 27 10.26 3.85 16.26
CA GLU A 27 10.08 2.41 16.40
C GLU A 27 10.38 1.69 15.09
N PHE A 28 9.88 2.23 13.99
CA PHE A 28 10.08 1.62 12.68
C PHE A 28 11.55 1.67 12.27
N ALA A 29 12.21 2.82 12.50
CA ALA A 29 13.63 2.95 12.17
C ALA A 29 14.47 1.95 12.96
N ARG A 30 14.13 1.75 14.24
CA ARG A 30 14.85 0.78 15.07
C ARG A 30 14.62 -0.64 14.59
N ALA A 31 13.39 -0.94 14.15
CA ALA A 31 13.08 -2.26 13.63
C ALA A 31 13.86 -2.55 12.34
N LEU A 32 14.15 -1.51 11.55
CA LEU A 32 14.95 -1.65 10.34
C LEU A 32 16.44 -1.72 10.65
N GLY A 33 16.83 -1.38 11.88
CA GLY A 33 18.25 -1.33 12.24
C GLY A 33 18.96 -0.13 11.65
N ASP A 34 18.25 0.94 11.34
CA ASP A 34 18.82 2.14 10.75
C ASP A 34 18.93 3.23 11.80
N PRO A 35 20.15 3.56 12.25
CA PRO A 35 20.36 4.52 13.34
C PRO A 35 20.47 5.97 12.90
N HIS A 36 20.02 6.31 11.71
CA HIS A 36 20.19 7.67 11.21
C HIS A 36 19.53 8.69 12.14
N PRO A 37 20.28 9.72 12.58
CA PRO A 37 19.75 10.67 13.57
C PRO A 37 18.48 11.40 13.14
N SER A 38 18.28 11.63 11.85
CA SER A 38 17.10 12.34 11.38
C SER A 38 15.81 11.60 11.67
N TYR A 39 15.87 10.27 11.87
CA TYR A 39 14.68 9.50 12.23
C TYR A 39 14.31 9.72 13.69
N GLU A 40 15.30 9.99 14.54
CA GLU A 40 15.04 10.23 15.96
C GLU A 40 14.35 11.57 16.18
N THR A 41 14.60 12.55 15.32
CA THR A 41 13.97 13.86 15.42
C THR A 41 12.74 14.00 14.55
N GLY A 42 12.52 13.05 13.64
CA GLY A 42 11.42 13.14 12.70
C GLY A 42 11.68 14.07 11.53
N GLU A 43 12.92 14.54 11.39
CA GLU A 43 13.29 15.40 10.27
C GLU A 43 13.11 14.65 8.95
N CYS A 44 13.45 13.37 8.93
CA CYS A 44 13.21 12.49 7.80
C CYS A 44 12.53 11.22 8.31
N LEU A 45 11.81 10.57 7.42
CA LEU A 45 11.21 9.26 7.70
C LEU A 45 11.94 8.21 6.88
N PRO A 46 12.01 6.96 7.37
CA PRO A 46 12.59 5.90 6.54
C PRO A 46 11.83 5.80 5.22
N PRO A 47 12.51 5.56 4.10
CA PRO A 47 11.86 5.55 2.79
C PRO A 47 10.70 4.58 2.64
N THR A 48 10.68 3.52 3.42
CA THR A 48 9.60 2.53 3.36
C THR A 48 8.49 2.80 4.38
N PHE A 49 8.47 3.99 4.99
CA PHE A 49 7.47 4.32 6.00
C PHE A 49 6.03 4.23 5.45
N GLY A 50 5.85 4.33 4.13
CA GLY A 50 4.54 4.13 3.53
C GLY A 50 3.92 2.80 3.92
N THR A 51 4.74 1.78 4.15
CA THR A 51 4.27 0.48 4.60
C THR A 51 3.60 0.57 5.97
N VAL A 52 4.14 1.43 6.85
CA VAL A 52 3.57 1.64 8.18
C VAL A 52 2.20 2.30 8.05
N ILE A 53 2.11 3.30 7.17
CA ILE A 53 0.85 4.00 6.94
C ILE A 53 -0.20 3.01 6.44
N ASP A 54 0.15 2.17 5.48
CA ASP A 54 -0.76 1.18 4.93
C ASP A 54 -1.21 0.19 5.98
N PHE A 55 -0.27 -0.29 6.78
CA PHE A 55 -0.56 -1.33 7.76
C PHE A 55 -1.45 -0.82 8.89
N TRP A 56 -1.19 0.39 9.38
CA TRP A 56 -1.87 0.91 10.57
C TRP A 56 -3.07 1.81 10.27
N SER A 57 -3.37 2.08 8.99
CA SER A 57 -4.48 2.95 8.65
C SER A 57 -5.84 2.31 8.84
N GLY A 58 -5.86 1.01 9.09
CA GLY A 58 -7.11 0.33 9.36
C GLY A 58 -7.85 -0.17 8.14
N ASP A 59 -7.30 0.04 6.97
CA ASP A 59 -7.92 -0.50 5.77
C ASP A 59 -7.46 -1.92 5.56
N SER A 60 -8.37 -2.83 5.69
CA SER A 60 -8.04 -4.23 5.54
C SER A 60 -8.90 -4.90 4.48
N SER A 61 -9.66 -4.11 3.76
CA SER A 61 -10.69 -4.70 2.93
C SER A 61 -10.28 -4.94 1.48
N LEU A 62 -9.03 -4.67 1.12
CA LEU A 62 -8.62 -4.87 -0.27
C LEU A 62 -8.82 -6.32 -0.71
N SER A 63 -8.49 -7.27 0.15
CA SER A 63 -8.70 -8.67 -0.20
C SER A 63 -10.17 -8.99 -0.41
N ALA A 64 -11.05 -8.37 0.38
CA ALA A 64 -12.48 -8.56 0.21
C ALA A 64 -12.99 -7.88 -1.06
N LEU A 65 -12.50 -6.68 -1.32
CA LEU A 65 -12.89 -5.94 -2.52
C LEU A 65 -12.52 -6.67 -3.79
N LEU A 66 -11.36 -7.32 -3.78
CA LEU A 66 -10.86 -8.04 -4.94
C LEU A 66 -11.24 -9.52 -4.91
N ASN A 67 -11.87 -9.95 -3.82
CA ASN A 67 -12.28 -11.35 -3.65
C ASN A 67 -11.07 -12.29 -3.75
N LEU A 68 -10.02 -11.96 -3.02
CA LEU A 68 -8.78 -12.71 -3.05
C LEU A 68 -8.79 -13.87 -2.07
N ASN A 69 -8.10 -14.94 -2.46
CA ASN A 69 -7.84 -16.05 -1.55
C ASN A 69 -6.50 -15.77 -0.87
N MET A 70 -6.55 -15.30 0.38
CA MET A 70 -5.36 -14.86 1.08
C MET A 70 -4.29 -15.95 1.23
N ALA A 71 -4.70 -17.21 1.22
CA ALA A 71 -3.73 -18.29 1.31
C ALA A 71 -2.83 -18.38 0.08
N LYS A 72 -3.25 -17.76 -1.02
CA LYS A 72 -2.52 -17.82 -2.28
C LYS A 72 -1.96 -16.47 -2.72
N VAL A 73 -2.03 -15.47 -1.84
CA VAL A 73 -1.61 -14.12 -2.18
C VAL A 73 -0.11 -13.94 -1.93
N LEU A 74 0.55 -13.33 -2.91
CA LEU A 74 1.95 -12.94 -2.81
C LEU A 74 2.04 -11.46 -3.12
N HIS A 75 3.02 -10.80 -2.53
CA HIS A 75 3.31 -9.42 -2.84
C HIS A 75 4.40 -9.40 -3.91
N GLY A 76 4.04 -8.98 -5.11
CA GLY A 76 4.97 -9.05 -6.25
C GLY A 76 5.86 -7.83 -6.40
N GLY A 77 5.47 -6.70 -5.86
CA GLY A 77 6.26 -5.50 -5.97
C GLY A 77 5.66 -4.35 -5.20
N GLN A 78 6.50 -3.38 -4.88
CA GLN A 78 6.08 -2.20 -4.14
C GLN A 78 6.95 -1.04 -4.57
N GLU A 79 6.30 0.06 -4.99
CA GLU A 79 7.01 1.27 -5.37
C GLU A 79 6.47 2.43 -4.55
N TYR A 80 7.35 3.29 -4.07
CA TYR A 80 6.98 4.51 -3.37
C TYR A 80 7.66 5.68 -4.05
N GLU A 81 6.91 6.74 -4.28
CA GLU A 81 7.46 7.98 -4.81
C GLU A 81 7.07 9.11 -3.86
N TYR A 82 8.04 9.67 -3.19
CA TYR A 82 7.79 10.78 -2.27
C TYR A 82 7.82 12.07 -3.06
N VAL A 83 6.66 12.70 -3.18
CA VAL A 83 6.52 13.95 -3.95
C VAL A 83 6.37 15.15 -3.03
N GLY A 84 6.29 14.93 -1.73
CA GLY A 84 6.26 15.96 -0.72
C GLY A 84 6.89 15.42 0.54
N LYS A 85 6.90 16.23 1.61
CA LYS A 85 7.51 15.83 2.87
C LYS A 85 6.43 15.42 3.86
N ILE A 86 6.64 14.27 4.50
CA ILE A 86 5.79 13.78 5.57
C ILE A 86 6.51 14.04 6.89
N ARG A 87 5.82 14.67 7.83
CA ARG A 87 6.41 15.03 9.13
C ARG A 87 5.59 14.44 10.25
N PRO A 88 6.20 14.20 11.41
CA PRO A 88 5.43 13.83 12.60
C PRO A 88 4.37 14.89 12.88
N GLY A 89 3.19 14.46 13.22
CA GLY A 89 2.04 15.34 13.43
C GLY A 89 1.13 15.45 12.23
N ASP A 90 1.61 15.05 11.05
CA ASP A 90 0.76 15.08 9.86
C ASP A 90 -0.33 14.03 9.94
N VAL A 91 -1.49 14.39 9.41
CA VAL A 91 -2.60 13.45 9.26
C VAL A 91 -2.68 13.09 7.79
N ILE A 92 -2.40 11.83 7.49
CA ILE A 92 -2.32 11.35 6.11
C ILE A 92 -3.62 10.67 5.74
N THR A 93 -4.22 11.14 4.66
CA THR A 93 -5.42 10.54 4.08
C THR A 93 -4.98 9.75 2.85
N THR A 94 -5.32 8.49 2.81
CA THR A 94 -4.93 7.58 1.72
C THR A 94 -6.16 7.13 0.97
N GLU A 95 -6.09 7.18 -0.34
CA GLU A 95 -7.11 6.58 -1.19
C GLU A 95 -6.42 5.92 -2.36
N GLY A 96 -7.04 4.89 -2.91
CA GLY A 96 -6.42 4.16 -3.99
C GLY A 96 -7.43 3.51 -4.91
N GLU A 97 -6.90 2.93 -5.96
CA GLU A 97 -7.74 2.20 -6.90
C GLU A 97 -6.91 1.14 -7.62
N VAL A 98 -7.60 0.15 -8.14
CA VAL A 98 -6.98 -0.88 -8.94
C VAL A 98 -6.69 -0.28 -10.32
N GLU A 99 -5.42 -0.07 -10.60
CA GLU A 99 -4.98 0.54 -11.84
C GLU A 99 -5.01 -0.46 -12.99
N ASN A 100 -4.69 -1.71 -12.70
CA ASN A 100 -4.65 -2.75 -13.70
C ASN A 100 -4.92 -4.11 -13.05
N ALA A 101 -5.43 -5.03 -13.84
CA ALA A 101 -5.66 -6.40 -13.38
C ALA A 101 -5.61 -7.31 -14.59
N TYR A 102 -4.86 -8.39 -14.47
CA TYR A 102 -4.69 -9.31 -15.59
C TYR A 102 -4.29 -10.69 -15.08
N THR A 103 -4.43 -11.67 -15.96
CA THR A 103 -4.06 -13.05 -15.65
C THR A 103 -2.90 -13.44 -16.56
N LYS A 104 -1.87 -14.03 -15.98
CA LYS A 104 -0.70 -14.47 -16.72
C LYS A 104 -0.05 -15.63 -15.98
N ALA A 105 0.33 -16.66 -16.73
CA ALA A 105 1.04 -17.81 -16.18
C ALA A 105 0.32 -18.47 -14.99
N GLY A 106 -1.00 -18.53 -15.05
CA GLY A 106 -1.78 -19.15 -13.98
C GLY A 106 -1.93 -18.32 -12.73
N MET A 107 -1.68 -17.01 -12.83
CA MET A 107 -1.77 -16.13 -11.69
C MET A 107 -2.56 -14.88 -12.05
N ASN A 108 -3.26 -14.34 -11.05
CA ASN A 108 -3.96 -13.09 -11.20
C ASN A 108 -3.12 -11.97 -10.62
N PHE A 109 -2.91 -10.92 -11.40
CA PHE A 109 -2.11 -9.77 -10.99
C PHE A 109 -3.02 -8.56 -10.81
N PHE A 110 -2.87 -7.89 -9.68
CA PHE A 110 -3.60 -6.65 -9.40
C PHE A 110 -2.59 -5.56 -9.09
N VAL A 111 -2.63 -4.48 -9.86
CA VAL A 111 -1.77 -3.34 -9.62
C VAL A 111 -2.62 -2.27 -8.95
N VAL A 112 -2.28 -1.93 -7.73
CA VAL A 112 -3.04 -0.98 -6.92
C VAL A 112 -2.22 0.29 -6.76
N ARG A 113 -2.80 1.42 -7.13
CA ARG A 113 -2.16 2.72 -7.00
C ARG A 113 -2.82 3.47 -5.85
N LYS A 114 -2.01 4.06 -4.98
CA LYS A 114 -2.51 4.84 -3.85
C LYS A 114 -1.93 6.23 -3.86
N THR A 115 -2.74 7.18 -3.41
CA THR A 115 -2.36 8.59 -3.28
C THR A 115 -2.52 8.95 -1.81
N TYR A 116 -1.47 9.58 -1.25
CA TYR A 116 -1.43 9.95 0.16
C TYR A 116 -1.32 11.46 0.25
N ARG A 117 -2.27 12.07 0.97
CA ARG A 117 -2.33 13.53 1.14
C ARG A 117 -2.24 13.89 2.60
N ASN A 118 -1.59 15.03 2.88
CA ASN A 118 -1.54 15.52 4.26
C ASN A 118 -2.81 16.31 4.60
N GLN A 119 -2.87 16.89 5.80
CA GLN A 119 -4.04 17.61 6.27
C GLN A 119 -4.33 18.87 5.45
N ASN A 120 -3.37 19.35 4.69
CA ASN A 120 -3.55 20.52 3.83
C ASN A 120 -4.01 20.13 2.43
N GLY A 121 -4.24 18.85 2.19
CA GLY A 121 -4.67 18.38 0.89
C GLY A 121 -3.54 18.20 -0.11
N GLU A 122 -2.30 18.34 0.34
CA GLU A 122 -1.15 18.20 -0.54
C GLU A 122 -0.79 16.73 -0.70
N THR A 123 -0.54 16.32 -1.95
CA THR A 123 -0.06 14.97 -2.20
C THR A 123 1.40 14.86 -1.78
N VAL A 124 1.68 13.93 -0.89
CA VAL A 124 3.03 13.77 -0.35
C VAL A 124 3.67 12.45 -0.72
N LEU A 125 2.87 11.46 -1.10
CA LEU A 125 3.38 10.14 -1.42
C LEU A 125 2.47 9.48 -2.44
N LEU A 126 3.08 8.77 -3.38
CA LEU A 126 2.37 7.92 -4.32
C LEU A 126 2.93 6.52 -4.18
N SER A 127 2.07 5.52 -4.28
CA SER A 127 2.55 4.15 -4.24
C SER A 127 1.87 3.32 -5.32
N ARG A 128 2.56 2.28 -5.72
CA ARG A 128 2.03 1.28 -6.62
C ARG A 128 2.46 -0.08 -6.10
N SER A 129 1.48 -0.92 -5.82
CA SER A 129 1.71 -2.26 -5.30
C SER A 129 1.20 -3.27 -6.30
N THR A 130 1.96 -4.34 -6.48
CA THR A 130 1.50 -5.45 -7.30
C THR A 130 1.17 -6.61 -6.36
N ILE A 131 -0.07 -7.04 -6.40
CA ILE A 131 -0.55 -8.16 -5.59
C ILE A 131 -0.81 -9.31 -6.53
N ILE A 132 -0.29 -10.48 -6.21
CA ILE A 132 -0.40 -11.66 -7.04
C ILE A 132 -1.19 -12.72 -6.28
N GLU A 133 -2.26 -13.21 -6.90
CA GLU A 133 -3.01 -14.33 -6.37
C GLU A 133 -2.73 -15.52 -7.26
N ARG A 134 -2.11 -16.54 -6.71
CA ARG A 134 -1.78 -17.74 -7.47
C ARG A 134 -3.02 -18.62 -7.59
N HIS A 135 -3.19 -19.21 -8.77
CA HIS A 135 -4.18 -20.25 -8.92
C HIS A 135 -3.60 -21.51 -8.32
N GLY A 136 -4.33 -22.21 -7.50
CA GLY A 136 -3.84 -23.42 -6.90
C GLY A 136 -4.17 -24.63 -7.74
N GLU A 137 -3.69 -25.76 -7.29
CA GLU A 137 -3.96 -27.03 -7.96
C GLU A 137 -5.47 -27.27 -8.09
N GLU A 138 -6.21 -26.87 -7.10
CA GLU A 138 -7.64 -27.03 -7.10
C GLU A 138 -8.33 -26.21 -8.19
N GLU A 139 -7.64 -25.22 -8.71
CA GLU A 139 -8.21 -24.40 -9.76
C GLU A 139 -8.37 -25.16 -11.07
N SER A 140 -7.58 -26.19 -11.23
CA SER A 140 -7.60 -26.96 -12.46
C SER A 140 -8.64 -28.08 -12.43
N ASP A 141 -9.29 -28.29 -11.33
CA ASP A 141 -10.26 -29.34 -11.16
C ASP A 141 -11.58 -29.08 -11.87
#